data_77f39d5f45b61639a3634cf4be7b7602
#
_entry.id   77f39d5f45b61639a3634cf4be7b7602
#
_cell.length_a   1.000
_cell.length_b   1.000
_cell.length_c   1.000
_cell.angle_alpha   90.00
_cell.angle_beta   90.00
_cell.angle_gamma   90.00
#
_symmetry.space_group_name_H-M   'P 1'
#
loop_
_entity.id
_entity.type
_entity.pdbx_description
1 polymer ?
#
loop_
_entity_poly.entity_id
_entity_poly.type
_entity_poly.pdbx_seq_one_letter_code
_entity_poly.pdbx_strand_id
1 'polypeptide(L)'
;MITLSTSNKDKFEYPIELKDITLKKYLDFLSLIEPTKPQVLKDIDVILQQIDEVKKESKEYKEKVAELEVKLDSITDLVKSQHIYPYYARVVSYFSGLTEEYILGKDGGEGMQVKALEWLYNTVIKIFNNLPEVEYDHIIERNGEVWYLPTQFMKDSTVIEFAETAQFIAQMQSMEAGNWFAMPKVMCVLVRKKGEQYHERLLKREKDFLEWNMLDVWRVCFFLLKQIEKSQISSLISTNNQLLTKLKQELESLQNDSVGI
;
A
#
# COMPACT_ATOMS: atom_id res chain seq x y z
N MET A 1 -3.69 -7.41 17.01
CA MET A 1 -2.72 -8.54 17.13
C MET A 1 -3.37 -9.73 17.81
N ILE A 2 -3.09 -10.93 17.35
CA ILE A 2 -3.45 -12.18 18.00
C ILE A 2 -2.18 -12.90 18.45
N THR A 3 -2.22 -13.50 19.64
CA THR A 3 -1.14 -14.37 20.13
C THR A 3 -1.44 -15.80 19.74
N LEU A 4 -0.53 -16.42 19.00
CA LEU A 4 -0.60 -17.79 18.53
C LEU A 4 0.51 -18.62 19.19
N SER A 5 0.40 -19.94 19.15
CA SER A 5 1.42 -20.84 19.68
C SER A 5 1.86 -21.82 18.59
N THR A 6 3.15 -22.06 18.52
CA THR A 6 3.74 -23.12 17.71
C THR A 6 3.48 -24.50 18.31
N SER A 7 3.78 -25.58 17.58
CA SER A 7 3.77 -26.95 18.11
C SER A 7 4.69 -27.10 19.33
N ASN A 8 5.78 -26.36 19.38
CA ASN A 8 6.75 -26.33 20.48
C ASN A 8 6.31 -25.45 21.66
N LYS A 9 5.07 -24.90 21.62
CA LYS A 9 4.50 -23.97 22.62
C LYS A 9 5.16 -22.59 22.67
N ASP A 10 6.04 -22.25 21.73
CA ASP A 10 6.52 -20.89 21.59
C ASP A 10 5.40 -19.99 21.12
N LYS A 11 5.29 -18.83 21.74
CA LYS A 11 4.25 -17.84 21.42
C LYS A 11 4.79 -16.82 20.42
N PHE A 12 3.97 -16.45 19.45
CA PHE A 12 4.26 -15.36 18.53
C PHE A 12 3.02 -14.49 18.32
N GLU A 13 3.23 -13.24 18.00
CA GLU A 13 2.17 -12.29 17.69
C GLU A 13 1.98 -12.19 16.18
N TYR A 14 0.72 -12.09 15.74
CA TYR A 14 0.36 -11.99 14.34
C TYR A 14 -0.70 -10.90 14.10
N PRO A 15 -0.56 -10.05 13.07
CA PRO A 15 -1.55 -9.02 12.79
C PRO A 15 -2.85 -9.63 12.25
N ILE A 16 -3.97 -9.10 12.72
CA ILE A 16 -5.32 -9.46 12.25
C ILE A 16 -6.13 -8.26 11.76
N GLU A 17 -5.64 -7.05 12.04
CA GLU A 17 -6.27 -5.80 11.66
C GLU A 17 -5.23 -4.80 11.16
N LEU A 18 -5.68 -3.82 10.38
CA LEU A 18 -4.84 -2.78 9.79
C LEU A 18 -4.06 -1.98 10.86
N LYS A 19 -4.66 -1.76 12.03
CA LYS A 19 -4.00 -1.08 13.17
C LYS A 19 -2.82 -1.85 13.77
N ASP A 20 -2.70 -3.13 13.49
CA ASP A 20 -1.63 -3.99 14.00
C ASP A 20 -0.31 -3.87 13.21
N ILE A 21 -0.36 -3.18 12.08
CA ILE A 21 0.76 -3.05 11.14
C ILE A 21 1.19 -1.58 11.10
N THR A 22 2.48 -1.29 11.26
CA THR A 22 3.00 0.07 11.08
C THR A 22 3.20 0.40 9.60
N LEU A 23 3.20 1.69 9.26
CA LEU A 23 3.52 2.15 7.90
C LEU A 23 4.88 1.62 7.46
N LYS A 24 5.90 1.67 8.34
CA LYS A 24 7.23 1.11 8.05
C LYS A 24 7.12 -0.37 7.65
N LYS A 25 6.45 -1.17 8.48
CA LYS A 25 6.32 -2.62 8.22
C LYS A 25 5.59 -2.91 6.92
N TYR A 26 4.60 -2.09 6.56
CA TYR A 26 3.91 -2.19 5.28
C TYR A 26 4.80 -1.83 4.09
N LEU A 27 5.55 -0.71 4.17
CA LEU A 27 6.48 -0.30 3.11
C LEU A 27 7.62 -1.31 2.91
N ASP A 28 8.17 -1.85 4.01
CA ASP A 28 9.19 -2.90 3.95
C ASP A 28 8.60 -4.19 3.30
N PHE A 29 7.36 -4.54 3.60
CA PHE A 29 6.66 -5.65 2.94
C PHE A 29 6.56 -5.41 1.42
N LEU A 30 6.11 -4.24 0.98
CA LEU A 30 6.00 -3.90 -0.44
C LEU A 30 7.35 -3.91 -1.17
N SER A 31 8.44 -3.53 -0.50
CA SER A 31 9.76 -3.44 -1.13
C SER A 31 10.55 -4.74 -1.11
N LEU A 32 10.40 -5.55 -0.07
CA LEU A 32 11.25 -6.73 0.16
C LEU A 32 10.54 -8.05 -0.15
N ILE A 33 9.26 -8.14 0.13
CA ILE A 33 8.50 -9.39 0.07
C ILE A 33 7.65 -9.47 -1.20
N GLU A 34 6.84 -8.45 -1.47
CA GLU A 34 5.91 -8.45 -2.61
C GLU A 34 6.60 -8.67 -3.97
N PRO A 35 7.81 -8.13 -4.26
CA PRO A 35 8.51 -8.41 -5.51
C PRO A 35 8.84 -9.89 -5.71
N THR A 36 8.93 -10.68 -4.63
CA THR A 36 9.23 -12.12 -4.67
C THR A 36 8.01 -13.00 -4.93
N LYS A 37 6.82 -12.39 -5.08
CA LYS A 37 5.56 -13.09 -5.38
C LYS A 37 5.66 -13.92 -6.65
N PRO A 38 5.32 -15.22 -6.62
CA PRO A 38 5.35 -16.09 -7.79
C PRO A 38 4.47 -15.55 -8.93
N GLN A 39 4.92 -15.74 -10.18
CA GLN A 39 4.21 -15.25 -11.36
C GLN A 39 2.77 -15.75 -11.42
N VAL A 40 2.53 -17.01 -11.05
CA VAL A 40 1.18 -17.60 -11.03
C VAL A 40 0.23 -16.86 -10.10
N LEU A 41 0.70 -16.34 -8.96
CA LEU A 41 -0.12 -15.52 -8.05
C LEU A 41 -0.32 -14.11 -8.60
N LYS A 42 0.70 -13.52 -9.25
CA LYS A 42 0.56 -12.23 -9.93
C LYS A 42 -0.48 -12.28 -11.06
N ASP A 43 -0.47 -13.35 -11.83
CA ASP A 43 -1.45 -13.56 -12.91
C ASP A 43 -2.88 -13.66 -12.34
N ILE A 44 -3.05 -14.36 -11.21
CA ILE A 44 -4.35 -14.46 -10.51
C ILE A 44 -4.82 -13.08 -10.03
N ASP A 45 -3.93 -12.27 -9.43
CA ASP A 45 -4.29 -10.93 -8.98
C ASP A 45 -4.77 -10.05 -10.13
N VAL A 46 -4.09 -10.11 -11.28
CA VAL A 46 -4.50 -9.37 -12.50
C VAL A 46 -5.89 -9.78 -12.95
N ILE A 47 -6.18 -11.10 -12.98
CA ILE A 47 -7.51 -11.58 -13.38
C ILE A 47 -8.57 -11.13 -12.35
N LEU A 48 -8.29 -11.21 -11.05
CA LEU A 48 -9.19 -10.77 -10.00
C LEU A 48 -9.48 -9.28 -10.10
N GLN A 49 -8.46 -8.44 -10.33
CA GLN A 49 -8.65 -7.00 -10.55
C GLN A 49 -9.55 -6.75 -11.77
N GLN A 50 -9.32 -7.44 -12.90
CA GLN A 50 -10.16 -7.31 -14.08
C GLN A 50 -11.60 -7.73 -13.82
N ILE A 51 -11.84 -8.76 -13.00
CA ILE A 51 -13.19 -9.18 -12.59
C ILE A 51 -13.89 -8.08 -11.80
N ASP A 52 -13.18 -7.40 -10.90
CA ASP A 52 -13.76 -6.33 -10.06
C ASP A 52 -14.13 -5.08 -10.88
N GLU A 53 -13.42 -4.82 -11.99
CA GLU A 53 -13.66 -3.69 -12.89
C GLU A 53 -14.86 -3.91 -13.84
N VAL A 54 -15.30 -5.16 -14.02
CA VAL A 54 -16.34 -5.53 -14.99
C VAL A 54 -17.70 -5.64 -14.31
N LYS A 55 -18.75 -5.20 -15.03
CA LYS A 55 -20.13 -5.32 -14.54
C LYS A 55 -20.49 -6.79 -14.31
N LYS A 56 -20.91 -7.13 -13.08
CA LYS A 56 -21.37 -8.47 -12.71
C LYS A 56 -22.44 -8.97 -13.70
N GLU A 57 -22.39 -10.27 -14.01
CA GLU A 57 -23.27 -10.96 -14.96
C GLU A 57 -23.11 -10.61 -16.45
N SER A 58 -22.19 -9.68 -16.80
CA SER A 58 -21.84 -9.45 -18.21
C SER A 58 -21.18 -10.68 -18.85
N LYS A 59 -21.13 -10.72 -20.18
CA LYS A 59 -20.42 -11.78 -20.89
C LYS A 59 -18.92 -11.76 -20.53
N GLU A 60 -18.33 -10.59 -20.48
CA GLU A 60 -16.94 -10.37 -20.11
C GLU A 60 -16.63 -10.86 -18.69
N TYR A 61 -17.51 -10.60 -17.71
CA TYR A 61 -17.39 -11.13 -16.36
C TYR A 61 -17.29 -12.65 -16.34
N LYS A 62 -18.19 -13.33 -17.09
CA LYS A 62 -18.20 -14.81 -17.18
C LYS A 62 -16.93 -15.35 -17.84
N GLU A 63 -16.42 -14.67 -18.87
CA GLU A 63 -15.17 -15.03 -19.54
C GLU A 63 -13.98 -14.92 -18.57
N LYS A 64 -13.91 -13.84 -17.78
CA LYS A 64 -12.83 -13.64 -16.77
C LYS A 64 -12.91 -14.64 -15.62
N VAL A 65 -14.12 -14.98 -15.16
CA VAL A 65 -14.29 -16.03 -14.14
C VAL A 65 -13.82 -17.39 -14.67
N ALA A 66 -14.19 -17.74 -15.91
CA ALA A 66 -13.71 -18.99 -16.54
C ALA A 66 -12.18 -19.00 -16.71
N GLU A 67 -11.57 -17.86 -17.08
CA GLU A 67 -10.11 -17.72 -17.14
C GLU A 67 -9.46 -17.96 -15.77
N LEU A 68 -10.04 -17.42 -14.70
CA LEU A 68 -9.59 -17.62 -13.32
C LEU A 68 -9.67 -19.11 -12.93
N GLU A 69 -10.80 -19.78 -13.24
CA GLU A 69 -10.96 -21.20 -12.94
C GLU A 69 -9.91 -22.05 -13.63
N VAL A 70 -9.65 -21.85 -14.92
CA VAL A 70 -8.60 -22.52 -15.67
C VAL A 70 -7.22 -22.27 -15.04
N LYS A 71 -6.95 -21.04 -14.62
CA LYS A 71 -5.68 -20.71 -13.97
C LYS A 71 -5.52 -21.41 -12.62
N LEU A 72 -6.57 -21.45 -11.81
CA LEU A 72 -6.58 -22.16 -10.53
C LEU A 72 -6.38 -23.66 -10.70
N ASP A 73 -7.04 -24.28 -11.68
CA ASP A 73 -6.92 -25.70 -11.99
C ASP A 73 -5.51 -26.08 -12.49
N SER A 74 -4.79 -25.11 -13.08
CA SER A 74 -3.40 -25.31 -13.51
C SER A 74 -2.40 -25.38 -12.35
N ILE A 75 -2.81 -25.02 -11.12
CA ILE A 75 -1.94 -25.02 -9.94
C ILE A 75 -1.85 -26.41 -9.35
N THR A 76 -0.86 -27.16 -9.79
CA THR A 76 -0.57 -28.49 -9.26
C THR A 76 0.05 -28.43 -7.85
N ASP A 77 0.04 -29.55 -7.13
CA ASP A 77 0.70 -29.65 -5.82
C ASP A 77 2.21 -29.41 -5.91
N LEU A 78 2.81 -29.74 -7.05
CA LEU A 78 4.21 -29.43 -7.32
C LEU A 78 4.45 -27.91 -7.39
N VAL A 79 3.60 -27.16 -8.10
CA VAL A 79 3.66 -25.69 -8.18
C VAL A 79 3.46 -25.08 -6.81
N LYS A 80 2.49 -25.59 -6.03
CA LYS A 80 2.27 -25.13 -4.65
C LYS A 80 3.50 -25.31 -3.78
N SER A 81 4.08 -26.50 -3.78
CA SER A 81 5.23 -26.82 -2.92
C SER A 81 6.51 -26.09 -3.32
N GLN A 82 6.75 -25.87 -4.62
CA GLN A 82 7.97 -25.23 -5.10
C GLN A 82 7.93 -23.70 -5.11
N HIS A 83 6.76 -23.10 -5.28
CA HIS A 83 6.65 -21.66 -5.51
C HIS A 83 5.70 -20.95 -4.54
N ILE A 84 4.52 -21.51 -4.29
CA ILE A 84 3.47 -20.82 -3.52
C ILE A 84 3.76 -20.90 -2.03
N TYR A 85 3.97 -22.10 -1.47
CA TYR A 85 4.22 -22.26 -0.03
C TYR A 85 5.53 -21.59 0.45
N PRO A 86 6.64 -21.61 -0.30
CA PRO A 86 7.81 -20.80 0.06
C PRO A 86 7.52 -19.30 0.11
N TYR A 87 6.70 -18.77 -0.80
CA TYR A 87 6.28 -17.38 -0.74
C TYR A 87 5.36 -17.12 0.46
N TYR A 88 4.38 -17.99 0.73
CA TYR A 88 3.53 -17.87 1.92
C TYR A 88 4.35 -17.91 3.21
N ALA A 89 5.33 -18.81 3.29
CA ALA A 89 6.23 -18.91 4.43
C ALA A 89 7.03 -17.62 4.64
N ARG A 90 7.50 -16.99 3.56
CA ARG A 90 8.19 -15.70 3.61
C ARG A 90 7.30 -14.58 4.13
N VAL A 91 6.07 -14.47 3.63
CA VAL A 91 5.08 -13.49 4.13
C VAL A 91 4.79 -13.73 5.61
N VAL A 92 4.50 -14.97 5.99
CA VAL A 92 4.19 -15.32 7.39
C VAL A 92 5.40 -15.09 8.29
N SER A 93 6.60 -15.47 7.87
CA SER A 93 7.86 -15.19 8.58
C SER A 93 8.02 -13.70 8.85
N TYR A 94 7.83 -12.88 7.84
CA TYR A 94 7.95 -11.42 7.96
C TYR A 94 7.01 -10.82 9.01
N PHE A 95 5.76 -11.27 9.07
CA PHE A 95 4.78 -10.74 10.00
C PHE A 95 4.81 -11.37 11.40
N SER A 96 5.20 -12.63 11.52
CA SER A 96 5.26 -13.36 12.79
C SER A 96 6.60 -13.27 13.52
N GLY A 97 7.69 -13.01 12.77
CA GLY A 97 9.06 -13.13 13.28
C GLY A 97 9.58 -14.59 13.37
N LEU A 98 8.78 -15.59 12.98
CA LEU A 98 9.26 -16.96 12.82
C LEU A 98 10.17 -17.07 11.61
N THR A 99 11.16 -17.98 11.62
CA THR A 99 12.03 -18.19 10.45
C THR A 99 11.31 -18.97 9.35
N GLU A 100 11.68 -18.74 8.09
CA GLU A 100 11.15 -19.53 6.95
C GLU A 100 11.49 -21.01 7.10
N GLU A 101 12.68 -21.32 7.61
CA GLU A 101 13.14 -22.69 7.86
C GLU A 101 12.22 -23.41 8.85
N TYR A 102 11.85 -22.74 9.95
CA TYR A 102 10.91 -23.29 10.92
C TYR A 102 9.53 -23.54 10.28
N ILE A 103 8.99 -22.55 9.55
CA ILE A 103 7.67 -22.66 8.92
C ILE A 103 7.62 -23.81 7.92
N LEU A 104 8.69 -24.00 7.14
CA LEU A 104 8.80 -25.05 6.12
C LEU A 104 9.31 -26.39 6.64
N GLY A 105 9.63 -26.52 7.93
CA GLY A 105 10.20 -27.75 8.52
C GLY A 105 11.62 -28.07 8.07
N LYS A 106 12.37 -27.09 7.56
CA LYS A 106 13.74 -27.26 7.06
C LYS A 106 14.79 -27.25 8.17
N ASP A 107 14.41 -26.85 9.37
CA ASP A 107 15.24 -26.86 10.58
C ASP A 107 15.30 -28.24 11.27
N GLY A 108 14.67 -29.25 10.70
CA GLY A 108 14.55 -30.62 11.23
C GLY A 108 13.32 -30.82 12.09
N GLY A 109 12.45 -29.81 12.23
CA GLY A 109 11.13 -29.90 12.85
C GLY A 109 10.03 -30.34 11.90
N GLU A 110 8.81 -30.52 12.43
CA GLU A 110 7.64 -30.91 11.61
C GLU A 110 7.16 -29.78 10.66
N GLY A 111 7.60 -28.55 10.90
CA GLY A 111 7.12 -27.39 10.19
C GLY A 111 5.69 -26.99 10.56
N MET A 112 5.17 -25.97 9.88
CA MET A 112 3.80 -25.53 10.06
C MET A 112 2.85 -26.33 9.16
N GLN A 113 1.68 -26.70 9.70
CA GLN A 113 0.65 -27.33 8.88
C GLN A 113 0.24 -26.42 7.73
N VAL A 114 0.06 -27.00 6.53
CA VAL A 114 -0.31 -26.24 5.31
C VAL A 114 -1.56 -25.38 5.53
N LYS A 115 -2.60 -25.92 6.15
CA LYS A 115 -3.82 -25.15 6.45
C LYS A 115 -3.58 -23.94 7.37
N ALA A 116 -2.67 -24.06 8.34
CA ALA A 116 -2.30 -22.96 9.23
C ALA A 116 -1.50 -21.90 8.45
N LEU A 117 -0.57 -22.33 7.60
CA LEU A 117 0.20 -21.43 6.73
C LEU A 117 -0.71 -20.64 5.78
N GLU A 118 -1.63 -21.32 5.09
CA GLU A 118 -2.62 -20.70 4.21
C GLU A 118 -3.52 -19.72 4.96
N TRP A 119 -3.98 -20.08 6.17
CA TRP A 119 -4.81 -19.21 6.99
C TRP A 119 -4.07 -17.93 7.40
N LEU A 120 -2.81 -18.06 7.86
CA LEU A 120 -1.99 -16.91 8.25
C LEU A 120 -1.74 -15.99 7.05
N TYR A 121 -1.31 -16.55 5.92
CA TYR A 121 -1.10 -15.80 4.69
C TYR A 121 -2.37 -15.04 4.28
N ASN A 122 -3.51 -15.74 4.17
CA ASN A 122 -4.77 -15.14 3.77
C ASN A 122 -5.25 -14.07 4.75
N THR A 123 -4.96 -14.21 6.05
CA THR A 123 -5.31 -13.21 7.06
C THR A 123 -4.61 -11.88 6.78
N VAL A 124 -3.31 -11.88 6.50
CA VAL A 124 -2.56 -10.65 6.18
C VAL A 124 -2.98 -10.07 4.84
N ILE A 125 -3.09 -10.89 3.81
CA ILE A 125 -3.49 -10.40 2.48
C ILE A 125 -4.90 -9.79 2.53
N LYS A 126 -5.80 -10.39 3.30
CA LYS A 126 -7.16 -9.84 3.51
C LYS A 126 -7.15 -8.47 4.19
N ILE A 127 -6.21 -8.21 5.11
CA ILE A 127 -6.06 -6.89 5.75
C ILE A 127 -5.76 -5.82 4.68
N PHE A 128 -4.90 -6.13 3.71
CA PHE A 128 -4.51 -5.18 2.66
C PHE A 128 -5.54 -5.04 1.55
N ASN A 129 -6.25 -6.10 1.21
CA ASN A 129 -7.25 -6.08 0.15
C ASN A 129 -8.60 -5.50 0.59
N ASN A 130 -8.92 -5.54 1.90
CA ASN A 130 -10.17 -5.04 2.44
C ASN A 130 -9.92 -3.81 3.33
N LEU A 131 -9.49 -2.72 2.72
CA LEU A 131 -9.33 -1.47 3.44
C LEU A 131 -10.71 -0.99 3.93
N PRO A 132 -10.86 -0.68 5.23
CA PRO A 132 -12.15 -0.30 5.79
C PRO A 132 -12.59 1.06 5.24
N GLU A 133 -13.91 1.23 5.06
CA GLU A 133 -14.47 2.58 5.04
C GLU A 133 -14.25 3.19 6.42
N VAL A 134 -13.50 4.28 6.46
CA VAL A 134 -13.24 5.00 7.70
C VAL A 134 -13.96 6.34 7.66
N GLU A 135 -14.69 6.66 8.72
CA GLU A 135 -15.03 8.04 8.97
C GLU A 135 -13.72 8.77 9.32
N TYR A 136 -13.35 9.75 8.51
CA TYR A 136 -12.22 10.58 8.87
C TYR A 136 -12.70 11.70 9.81
N ASP A 137 -12.13 11.73 10.98
CA ASP A 137 -12.18 12.91 11.82
C ASP A 137 -10.96 13.79 11.46
N HIS A 138 -11.11 15.10 11.61
CA HIS A 138 -9.99 16.03 11.49
C HIS A 138 -8.98 15.88 12.64
N ILE A 139 -9.27 15.01 13.58
CA ILE A 139 -8.48 14.77 14.79
C ILE A 139 -8.06 13.32 14.83
N ILE A 140 -6.77 13.09 15.03
CA ILE A 140 -6.18 11.77 15.27
C ILE A 140 -5.49 11.81 16.64
N GLU A 141 -5.99 11.03 17.58
CA GLU A 141 -5.35 10.87 18.88
C GLU A 141 -4.40 9.68 18.87
N ARG A 142 -3.13 9.91 19.22
CA ARG A 142 -2.11 8.88 19.25
C ARG A 142 -1.10 9.12 20.37
N ASN A 143 -0.87 8.12 21.22
CA ASN A 143 0.11 8.16 22.31
C ASN A 143 -0.05 9.39 23.24
N GLY A 144 -1.28 9.84 23.48
CA GLY A 144 -1.56 11.03 24.27
C GLY A 144 -1.32 12.36 23.54
N GLU A 145 -0.92 12.34 22.29
CA GLU A 145 -0.80 13.51 21.42
C GLU A 145 -2.00 13.63 20.49
N VAL A 146 -2.42 14.87 20.24
CA VAL A 146 -3.52 15.18 19.33
C VAL A 146 -2.97 15.79 18.06
N TRP A 147 -3.33 15.16 16.94
CA TRP A 147 -2.92 15.55 15.60
C TRP A 147 -4.13 16.00 14.81
N TYR A 148 -3.95 16.96 13.92
CA TYR A 148 -5.00 17.58 13.14
C TYR A 148 -4.76 17.43 11.65
N LEU A 149 -5.84 17.16 10.92
CA LEU A 149 -5.92 17.30 9.47
C LEU A 149 -6.62 18.62 9.12
N PRO A 150 -6.31 19.27 8.00
CA PRO A 150 -7.02 20.47 7.58
C PRO A 150 -8.51 20.18 7.35
N THR A 151 -9.39 21.08 7.77
CA THR A 151 -10.85 20.90 7.62
C THR A 151 -11.28 20.99 6.16
N GLN A 152 -10.64 21.88 5.41
CA GLN A 152 -10.84 22.03 3.96
C GLN A 152 -9.46 22.23 3.32
N PHE A 153 -8.90 21.16 2.74
CA PHE A 153 -7.54 21.18 2.22
C PHE A 153 -7.24 22.40 1.33
N MET A 154 -8.14 22.74 0.40
CA MET A 154 -7.94 23.87 -0.51
C MET A 154 -8.05 25.25 0.15
N LYS A 155 -8.80 25.38 1.23
CA LYS A 155 -9.04 26.68 1.91
C LYS A 155 -8.08 26.93 3.07
N ASP A 156 -7.69 25.84 3.74
CA ASP A 156 -6.91 25.92 4.98
C ASP A 156 -5.40 25.74 4.71
N SER A 157 -5.02 25.36 3.47
CA SER A 157 -3.63 25.11 3.09
C SER A 157 -3.02 26.34 2.39
N THR A 158 -1.75 26.56 2.64
CA THR A 158 -0.96 27.52 1.86
C THR A 158 -0.70 26.98 0.44
N VAL A 159 -0.30 27.86 -0.48
CA VAL A 159 0.04 27.46 -1.87
C VAL A 159 1.16 26.43 -1.89
N ILE A 160 2.15 26.55 -0.99
CA ILE A 160 3.28 25.61 -0.89
C ILE A 160 2.78 24.24 -0.44
N GLU A 161 1.97 24.17 0.62
CA GLU A 161 1.37 22.90 1.10
C GLU A 161 0.58 22.21 0.02
N PHE A 162 -0.23 22.99 -0.71
CA PHE A 162 -1.01 22.45 -1.83
C PHE A 162 -0.10 21.89 -2.92
N ALA A 163 0.92 22.65 -3.35
CA ALA A 163 1.84 22.23 -4.41
C ALA A 163 2.62 20.96 -4.04
N GLU A 164 3.14 20.90 -2.81
CA GLU A 164 3.87 19.70 -2.33
C GLU A 164 2.97 18.49 -2.20
N THR A 165 1.75 18.66 -1.64
CA THR A 165 0.79 17.56 -1.56
C THR A 165 0.39 17.07 -2.95
N ALA A 166 0.12 17.96 -3.90
CA ALA A 166 -0.21 17.61 -5.26
C ALA A 166 0.94 16.85 -5.96
N GLN A 167 2.19 17.27 -5.73
CA GLN A 167 3.38 16.57 -6.23
C GLN A 167 3.48 15.15 -5.68
N PHE A 168 3.27 14.95 -4.37
CA PHE A 168 3.33 13.62 -3.75
C PHE A 168 2.16 12.74 -4.18
N ILE A 169 0.96 13.29 -4.35
CA ILE A 169 -0.19 12.57 -4.90
C ILE A 169 0.11 12.10 -6.34
N ALA A 170 0.69 12.98 -7.17
CA ALA A 170 1.10 12.60 -8.52
C ALA A 170 2.14 11.48 -8.52
N GLN A 171 3.08 11.49 -7.58
CA GLN A 171 4.02 10.37 -7.39
C GLN A 171 3.31 9.08 -6.97
N MET A 172 2.27 9.15 -6.12
CA MET A 172 1.48 7.99 -5.73
C MET A 172 0.70 7.39 -6.91
N GLN A 173 0.21 8.23 -7.82
CA GLN A 173 -0.57 7.81 -8.99
C GLN A 173 0.29 7.28 -10.16
N SER A 174 1.56 7.68 -10.22
CA SER A 174 2.45 7.35 -11.35
C SER A 174 3.00 5.93 -11.37
N MET A 175 2.73 5.13 -10.34
CA MET A 175 3.17 3.73 -10.23
C MET A 175 1.98 2.78 -10.13
N GLU A 176 2.04 1.67 -10.86
CA GLU A 176 0.99 0.65 -10.99
C GLU A 176 0.48 0.06 -9.65
N ALA A 177 1.21 0.24 -8.55
CA ALA A 177 0.88 -0.28 -7.22
C ALA A 177 0.56 0.81 -6.17
N GLY A 178 0.21 2.05 -6.60
CA GLY A 178 0.05 3.17 -5.67
C GLY A 178 1.31 3.39 -4.83
N ASN A 179 2.08 4.42 -5.11
CA ASN A 179 3.38 4.61 -4.46
C ASN A 179 3.22 5.01 -2.98
N TRP A 180 2.93 4.04 -2.14
CA TRP A 180 2.84 4.22 -0.68
C TRP A 180 4.11 4.81 -0.05
N PHE A 181 5.26 4.73 -0.76
CA PHE A 181 6.52 5.32 -0.29
C PHE A 181 6.49 6.85 -0.21
N ALA A 182 5.59 7.52 -0.90
CA ALA A 182 5.37 8.96 -0.76
C ALA A 182 4.52 9.32 0.47
N MET A 183 3.80 8.35 1.07
CA MET A 183 2.85 8.60 2.15
C MET A 183 3.44 9.27 3.38
N PRO A 184 4.66 8.92 3.87
CA PRO A 184 5.27 9.64 5.00
C PRO A 184 5.45 11.13 4.73
N LYS A 185 5.80 11.52 3.50
CA LYS A 185 5.93 12.93 3.09
C LYS A 185 4.59 13.65 3.04
N VAL A 186 3.59 12.99 2.46
CA VAL A 186 2.20 13.49 2.47
C VAL A 186 1.75 13.77 3.91
N MET A 187 2.00 12.84 4.83
CA MET A 187 1.67 13.01 6.24
C MET A 187 2.44 14.19 6.87
N CYS A 188 3.72 14.40 6.51
CA CYS A 188 4.48 15.57 6.97
C CYS A 188 3.82 16.90 6.58
N VAL A 189 3.19 16.95 5.42
CA VAL A 189 2.52 18.16 4.92
C VAL A 189 1.14 18.36 5.56
N LEU A 190 0.39 17.28 5.75
CA LEU A 190 -1.02 17.37 6.14
C LEU A 190 -1.26 17.26 7.64
N VAL A 191 -0.49 16.41 8.32
CA VAL A 191 -0.75 16.05 9.73
C VAL A 191 0.04 16.96 10.67
N ARG A 192 -0.64 17.68 11.56
CA ARG A 192 -0.06 18.70 12.43
C ARG A 192 -0.49 18.58 13.87
N LYS A 193 0.38 19.05 14.76
CA LYS A 193 0.00 19.32 16.14
C LYS A 193 -0.81 20.63 16.24
N LYS A 194 -1.58 20.78 17.29
CA LYS A 194 -2.40 21.98 17.52
C LYS A 194 -1.53 23.26 17.48
N GLY A 195 -1.93 24.23 16.63
CA GLY A 195 -1.23 25.51 16.50
C GLY A 195 0.06 25.47 15.67
N GLU A 196 0.44 24.31 15.15
CA GLU A 196 1.61 24.18 14.28
C GLU A 196 1.29 24.66 12.87
N GLN A 197 2.10 25.58 12.35
CA GLN A 197 2.03 26.03 10.97
C GLN A 197 2.98 25.22 10.09
N TYR A 198 2.65 25.13 8.81
CA TYR A 198 3.51 24.45 7.86
C TYR A 198 4.86 25.17 7.68
N HIS A 199 5.92 24.42 7.64
CA HIS A 199 7.24 24.87 7.23
C HIS A 199 8.07 23.65 6.77
N GLU A 200 9.01 23.84 5.85
CA GLU A 200 9.81 22.77 5.21
C GLU A 200 10.51 21.80 6.20
N ARG A 201 10.81 22.27 7.43
CA ARG A 201 11.42 21.42 8.45
C ARG A 201 10.51 20.26 8.88
N LEU A 202 9.21 20.36 8.64
CA LEU A 202 8.25 19.28 8.95
C LEU A 202 8.54 18.02 8.12
N LEU A 203 9.11 18.13 6.91
CA LEU A 203 9.53 16.99 6.10
C LEU A 203 10.57 16.11 6.80
N LYS A 204 11.30 16.63 7.80
CA LYS A 204 12.23 15.83 8.60
C LYS A 204 11.53 14.83 9.54
N ARG A 205 10.20 14.96 9.72
CA ARG A 205 9.39 14.05 10.56
C ARG A 205 8.95 12.77 9.83
N GLU A 206 9.38 12.54 8.60
CA GLU A 206 9.06 11.30 7.89
C GLU A 206 9.22 10.05 8.76
N LYS A 207 10.31 10.02 9.55
CA LYS A 207 10.63 8.89 10.43
C LYS A 207 9.58 8.66 11.52
N ASP A 208 8.97 9.73 12.02
CA ASP A 208 7.96 9.64 13.08
C ASP A 208 6.68 8.99 12.51
N PHE A 209 6.32 9.31 11.27
CA PHE A 209 5.15 8.75 10.60
C PHE A 209 5.33 7.27 10.18
N LEU A 210 6.56 6.81 10.01
CA LEU A 210 6.83 5.39 9.73
C LEU A 210 6.36 4.46 10.85
N GLU A 211 6.33 4.95 12.08
CA GLU A 211 5.85 4.18 13.25
C GLU A 211 4.34 4.28 13.46
N TRP A 212 3.61 5.02 12.61
CA TRP A 212 2.17 5.09 12.68
C TRP A 212 1.56 3.78 12.20
N ASN A 213 0.47 3.35 12.88
CA ASN A 213 -0.28 2.19 12.42
C ASN A 213 -1.02 2.50 11.10
N MET A 214 -1.19 1.48 10.29
CA MET A 214 -1.78 1.62 8.95
C MET A 214 -3.24 2.09 8.96
N LEU A 215 -3.99 1.92 10.06
CA LEU A 215 -5.35 2.44 10.15
C LEU A 215 -5.35 3.97 10.22
N ASP A 216 -4.44 4.58 11.01
CA ASP A 216 -4.33 6.04 11.08
C ASP A 216 -3.76 6.60 9.78
N VAL A 217 -2.80 5.92 9.16
CA VAL A 217 -2.29 6.27 7.83
C VAL A 217 -3.41 6.20 6.78
N TRP A 218 -4.25 5.17 6.83
CA TRP A 218 -5.39 5.00 5.93
C TRP A 218 -6.44 6.10 6.10
N ARG A 219 -6.69 6.58 7.34
CA ARG A 219 -7.55 7.75 7.58
C ARG A 219 -7.04 9.00 6.86
N VAL A 220 -5.73 9.25 6.90
CA VAL A 220 -5.11 10.37 6.15
C VAL A 220 -5.27 10.17 4.64
N CYS A 221 -5.02 8.97 4.14
CA CYS A 221 -5.19 8.64 2.72
C CYS A 221 -6.65 8.81 2.28
N PHE A 222 -7.60 8.31 3.06
CA PHE A 222 -9.03 8.43 2.78
C PHE A 222 -9.50 9.88 2.78
N PHE A 223 -9.02 10.70 3.73
CA PHE A 223 -9.24 12.13 3.71
C PHE A 223 -8.79 12.76 2.39
N LEU A 224 -7.59 12.45 1.92
CA LEU A 224 -7.07 12.95 0.64
C LEU A 224 -7.95 12.55 -0.54
N LEU A 225 -8.32 11.27 -0.62
CA LEU A 225 -9.18 10.76 -1.68
C LEU A 225 -10.51 11.53 -1.72
N LYS A 226 -11.14 11.76 -0.58
CA LYS A 226 -12.38 12.54 -0.48
C LYS A 226 -12.21 14.01 -0.85
N GLN A 227 -11.05 14.63 -0.55
CA GLN A 227 -10.76 15.99 -0.99
C GLN A 227 -10.54 16.07 -2.50
N ILE A 228 -9.88 15.08 -3.10
CA ILE A 228 -9.68 14.97 -4.56
C ILE A 228 -11.03 14.83 -5.27
N GLU A 229 -11.90 13.96 -4.81
CA GLU A 229 -13.25 13.79 -5.35
C GLU A 229 -14.06 15.10 -5.31
N LYS A 230 -13.99 15.86 -4.20
CA LYS A 230 -14.76 17.08 -4.00
C LYS A 230 -14.24 18.31 -4.75
N SER A 231 -12.94 18.39 -5.04
CA SER A 231 -12.28 19.64 -5.40
C SER A 231 -11.97 19.83 -6.88
N GLN A 232 -12.36 18.95 -7.78
CA GLN A 232 -11.94 18.98 -9.20
C GLN A 232 -10.39 19.02 -9.38
N ILE A 233 -9.63 18.60 -8.35
CA ILE A 233 -8.16 18.52 -8.41
C ILE A 233 -7.70 17.67 -9.60
N SER A 234 -8.50 16.68 -10.03
CA SER A 234 -8.24 15.90 -11.24
C SER A 234 -8.04 16.77 -12.49
N SER A 235 -8.79 17.87 -12.64
CA SER A 235 -8.61 18.80 -13.77
C SER A 235 -7.33 19.63 -13.64
N LEU A 236 -6.96 20.04 -12.42
CA LEU A 236 -5.74 20.79 -12.13
C LEU A 236 -4.48 19.93 -12.29
N ILE A 237 -4.52 18.67 -11.86
CA ILE A 237 -3.43 17.70 -12.05
C ILE A 237 -3.24 17.43 -13.55
N SER A 238 -4.32 17.24 -14.31
CA SER A 238 -4.27 17.07 -15.76
C SER A 238 -3.66 18.30 -16.45
N THR A 239 -4.05 19.51 -16.05
CA THR A 239 -3.52 20.77 -16.58
C THR A 239 -2.04 20.96 -16.24
N ASN A 240 -1.62 20.64 -15.00
CA ASN A 240 -0.21 20.72 -14.61
C ASN A 240 0.66 19.68 -15.34
N ASN A 241 0.16 18.47 -15.55
CA ASN A 241 0.88 17.45 -16.31
C ASN A 241 1.04 17.86 -17.78
N GLN A 242 0.04 18.51 -18.37
CA GLN A 242 0.13 19.08 -19.72
C GLN A 242 1.15 20.22 -19.79
N LEU A 243 1.20 21.08 -18.80
CA LEU A 243 2.19 22.16 -18.69
C LEU A 243 3.61 21.62 -18.51
N LEU A 244 3.80 20.63 -17.63
CA LEU A 244 5.11 19.97 -17.44
C LEU A 244 5.58 19.25 -18.70
N THR A 245 4.67 18.59 -19.42
CA THR A 245 4.98 17.94 -20.69
C THR A 245 5.39 18.96 -21.75
N LYS A 246 4.70 20.08 -21.85
CA LYS A 246 5.08 21.18 -22.76
C LYS A 246 6.44 21.78 -22.41
N LEU A 247 6.69 22.06 -21.12
CA LEU A 247 7.99 22.59 -20.66
C LEU A 247 9.15 21.61 -20.94
N LYS A 248 8.92 20.30 -20.76
CA LYS A 248 9.93 19.28 -21.13
C LYS A 248 10.21 19.27 -22.62
N GLN A 249 9.16 19.34 -23.45
CA GLN A 249 9.32 19.41 -24.92
C GLN A 249 10.04 20.68 -25.39
N GLU A 250 9.74 21.82 -24.76
CA GLU A 250 10.44 23.08 -25.05
C GLU A 250 11.92 23.04 -24.62
N LEU A 251 12.23 22.44 -23.45
CA LEU A 251 13.60 22.24 -23.00
C LEU A 251 14.38 21.29 -23.91
N GLU A 252 13.78 20.20 -24.35
CA GLU A 252 14.38 19.26 -25.29
C GLU A 252 14.63 19.91 -26.67
N SER A 253 13.72 20.78 -27.15
CA SER A 253 13.91 21.52 -28.40
C SER A 253 15.07 22.51 -28.26
N LEU A 254 15.19 23.25 -27.18
CA LEU A 254 16.28 24.19 -26.91
C LEU A 254 17.65 23.49 -26.77
N GLN A 255 17.68 22.26 -26.20
CA GLN A 255 18.91 21.48 -26.14
C GLN A 255 19.35 20.96 -27.52
N ASN A 256 18.40 20.58 -28.37
CA ASN A 256 18.71 20.12 -29.73
C ASN A 256 19.18 21.27 -30.66
N ASP A 257 18.64 22.47 -30.48
CA ASP A 257 19.07 23.66 -31.22
C ASP A 257 20.46 24.17 -30.77
N SER A 258 20.91 23.84 -29.56
CA SER A 258 22.22 24.23 -29.02
C SER A 258 23.37 23.27 -29.40
N VAL A 259 23.09 22.13 -30.02
CA VAL A 259 24.08 21.12 -30.44
C VAL A 259 24.40 21.24 -31.94
N GLY A 260 23.79 22.21 -32.63
CA GLY A 260 23.93 22.43 -34.08
C GLY A 260 24.86 23.60 -34.48
N ILE A 261 25.80 24.01 -33.58
CA ILE A 261 26.83 25.02 -33.89
C ILE A 261 28.23 24.42 -33.80
#